data_fd965efe403cda9bb171c11b61fec093
#
_entry.id   fd965efe403cda9bb171c11b61fec093
#
_cell.length_a   1.000
_cell.length_b   1.000
_cell.length_c   1.000
_cell.angle_alpha   90.00
_cell.angle_beta   90.00
_cell.angle_gamma   90.00
#
_symmetry.space_group_name_H-M   'P 1'
#
loop_
_entity.id
_entity.type
_entity.pdbx_description
1 polymer ?
#
loop_
_entity_poly.entity_id
_entity_poly.type
_entity_poly.pdbx_seq_one_letter_code
_entity_poly.pdbx_strand_id
1 'polypeptide(L)'
;MIYGKDTGERRTKLVYSQALDEVAATVNGTDLTLRDVAFYVAFEEELVEEQACEYNPEDTSEYWNVHVDGIYIRVAARNAAIQMAIHDELFYQMATEEKIRLTSEEEASCQLAYEDFWSDFTADGKAERLGVTAEDIRNCMYRMALAQKYQSIYAQLQDVAYEQCNYGEAVYETLLKEQTYSINKDVWGRVDFGNVTLMHEKSGDDSQN
;
A
#
# COMPACT_ATOMS: atom_id res chain seq x y z
N MET A 1 -1.98 -12.32 23.15
CA MET A 1 -1.86 -12.78 21.75
C MET A 1 -3.07 -13.66 21.46
N ILE A 2 -4.14 -13.11 20.86
CA ILE A 2 -5.36 -13.86 20.53
C ILE A 2 -5.47 -13.86 19.01
N TYR A 3 -5.01 -14.93 18.38
CA TYR A 3 -5.32 -15.21 16.99
C TYR A 3 -6.81 -15.51 16.89
N GLY A 4 -7.59 -14.54 16.41
CA GLY A 4 -8.97 -14.77 16.01
C GLY A 4 -8.98 -15.81 14.89
N LYS A 5 -9.66 -16.95 15.09
CA LYS A 5 -9.97 -17.90 14.03
C LYS A 5 -10.68 -17.13 12.92
N ASP A 6 -10.09 -17.10 11.75
CA ASP A 6 -10.74 -16.67 10.51
C ASP A 6 -11.88 -17.68 10.27
N THR A 7 -13.07 -17.32 10.70
CA THR A 7 -14.28 -18.10 10.42
C THR A 7 -14.60 -17.85 8.97
N GLY A 8 -14.31 -18.82 8.10
CA GLY A 8 -14.38 -18.78 6.65
C GLY A 8 -15.73 -18.42 6.03
N GLU A 9 -16.26 -17.25 6.39
CA GLU A 9 -17.26 -16.58 5.57
C GLU A 9 -16.55 -16.08 4.31
N ARG A 10 -16.94 -16.62 3.16
CA ARG A 10 -16.56 -16.09 1.85
C ARG A 10 -17.10 -14.66 1.75
N ARG A 11 -16.33 -13.69 2.25
CA ARG A 11 -16.64 -12.28 2.06
C ARG A 11 -16.57 -12.01 0.56
N THR A 12 -17.61 -11.36 0.02
CA THR A 12 -17.63 -10.96 -1.39
C THR A 12 -16.44 -10.05 -1.65
N LYS A 13 -15.63 -10.36 -2.67
CA LYS A 13 -14.53 -9.52 -3.10
C LYS A 13 -15.04 -8.11 -3.42
N LEU A 14 -14.26 -7.12 -3.10
CA LEU A 14 -14.57 -5.72 -3.35
C LEU A 14 -14.16 -5.37 -4.78
N VAL A 15 -14.98 -4.64 -5.50
CA VAL A 15 -14.60 -3.99 -6.76
C VAL A 15 -13.95 -2.66 -6.40
N TYR A 16 -12.62 -2.59 -6.47
CA TYR A 16 -11.83 -1.48 -5.93
C TYR A 16 -12.28 -0.13 -6.47
N SER A 17 -12.41 0.00 -7.80
CA SER A 17 -12.82 1.24 -8.49
C SER A 17 -14.22 1.74 -8.13
N GLN A 18 -15.05 0.90 -7.53
CA GLN A 18 -16.41 1.27 -7.10
C GLN A 18 -16.50 1.63 -5.61
N ALA A 19 -15.40 1.46 -4.87
CA ALA A 19 -15.36 1.59 -3.43
C ALA A 19 -14.32 2.61 -2.94
N LEU A 20 -13.85 3.49 -3.81
CA LEU A 20 -12.74 4.41 -3.54
C LEU A 20 -12.93 5.28 -2.30
N ASP A 21 -14.15 5.62 -1.94
CA ASP A 21 -14.48 6.49 -0.81
C ASP A 21 -14.71 5.68 0.51
N GLU A 22 -14.62 4.34 0.46
CA GLU A 22 -14.69 3.49 1.65
C GLU A 22 -13.41 3.65 2.48
N VAL A 23 -13.57 3.76 3.80
CA VAL A 23 -12.45 3.93 4.73
C VAL A 23 -11.71 2.60 4.91
N ALA A 24 -10.43 2.56 4.56
CA ALA A 24 -9.54 1.42 4.75
C ALA A 24 -8.87 1.40 6.13
N ALA A 25 -8.45 2.57 6.62
CA ALA A 25 -7.83 2.74 7.93
C ALA A 25 -8.11 4.13 8.50
N THR A 26 -7.89 4.33 9.78
CA THR A 26 -7.93 5.63 10.46
C THR A 26 -6.64 5.79 11.27
N VAL A 27 -5.96 6.94 11.18
CA VAL A 27 -4.74 7.27 11.90
C VAL A 27 -4.92 8.60 12.63
N ASN A 28 -4.87 8.60 13.95
CA ASN A 28 -5.08 9.77 14.82
C ASN A 28 -6.37 10.55 14.48
N GLY A 29 -7.42 9.82 14.11
CA GLY A 29 -8.71 10.40 13.74
C GLY A 29 -8.82 10.88 12.28
N THR A 30 -7.77 10.74 11.47
CA THR A 30 -7.80 10.98 10.02
C THR A 30 -8.12 9.68 9.29
N ASP A 31 -9.16 9.69 8.49
CA ASP A 31 -9.54 8.54 7.67
C ASP A 31 -8.68 8.46 6.41
N LEU A 32 -8.19 7.25 6.12
CA LEU A 32 -7.57 6.86 4.86
C LEU A 32 -8.57 6.02 4.07
N THR A 33 -9.03 6.55 2.95
CA THR A 33 -9.94 5.84 2.05
C THR A 33 -9.17 4.88 1.13
N LEU A 34 -9.87 4.01 0.41
CA LEU A 34 -9.25 3.19 -0.63
C LEU A 34 -8.59 4.04 -1.72
N ARG A 35 -9.09 5.25 -1.98
CA ARG A 35 -8.45 6.23 -2.87
C ARG A 35 -7.07 6.65 -2.36
N ASP A 36 -6.96 6.95 -1.06
CA ASP A 36 -5.72 7.39 -0.43
C ASP A 36 -4.65 6.28 -0.39
N VAL A 37 -5.07 5.03 -0.33
CA VAL A 37 -4.14 3.88 -0.27
C VAL A 37 -3.90 3.19 -1.63
N ALA A 38 -4.48 3.69 -2.71
CA ALA A 38 -4.42 3.08 -4.04
C ALA A 38 -2.99 2.95 -4.59
N PHE A 39 -2.13 3.95 -4.35
CA PHE A 39 -0.72 3.88 -4.70
C PHE A 39 -0.03 2.68 -4.06
N TYR A 40 -0.25 2.46 -2.76
CA TYR A 40 0.38 1.36 -2.02
C TYR A 40 -0.12 -0.01 -2.47
N VAL A 41 -1.38 -0.09 -2.91
CA VAL A 41 -1.92 -1.32 -3.53
C VAL A 41 -1.18 -1.63 -4.82
N ALA A 42 -1.05 -0.64 -5.71
CA ALA A 42 -0.37 -0.81 -6.99
C ALA A 42 1.12 -1.13 -6.81
N PHE A 43 1.79 -0.40 -5.93
CA PHE A 43 3.21 -0.60 -5.63
C PHE A 43 3.50 -2.00 -5.09
N GLU A 44 2.71 -2.45 -4.13
CA GLU A 44 2.91 -3.77 -3.52
C GLU A 44 2.53 -4.91 -4.47
N GLU A 45 1.50 -4.74 -5.31
CA GLU A 45 1.19 -5.74 -6.34
C GLU A 45 2.31 -5.84 -7.37
N GLU A 46 2.92 -4.73 -7.79
CA GLU A 46 4.07 -4.72 -8.70
C GLU A 46 5.27 -5.48 -8.11
N LEU A 47 5.63 -5.12 -6.87
CA LEU A 47 6.76 -5.74 -6.17
C LEU A 47 6.61 -7.25 -6.02
N VAL A 48 5.41 -7.71 -5.70
CA VAL A 48 5.12 -9.15 -5.56
C VAL A 48 5.05 -9.83 -6.92
N GLU A 49 4.55 -9.15 -7.95
CA GLU A 49 4.49 -9.71 -9.30
C GLU A 49 5.88 -9.91 -9.91
N GLU A 50 6.84 -9.01 -9.63
CA GLU A 50 8.25 -9.23 -9.99
C GLU A 50 8.79 -10.52 -9.37
N GLN A 51 8.52 -10.77 -8.10
CA GLN A 51 8.90 -12.02 -7.42
C GLN A 51 8.18 -13.24 -8.01
N ALA A 52 6.91 -13.07 -8.36
CA ALA A 52 6.11 -14.12 -9.00
C ALA A 52 6.69 -14.50 -10.38
N CYS A 53 7.14 -13.54 -11.17
CA CYS A 53 7.84 -13.79 -12.44
C CYS A 53 9.15 -14.56 -12.27
N GLU A 54 9.89 -14.30 -11.18
CA GLU A 54 11.09 -15.10 -10.86
C GLU A 54 10.75 -16.53 -10.42
N TYR A 55 9.65 -16.69 -9.71
CA TYR A 55 9.18 -17.99 -9.19
C TYR A 55 8.62 -18.88 -10.32
N ASN A 56 7.70 -18.36 -11.12
CA ASN A 56 7.08 -19.05 -12.24
C ASN A 56 6.64 -18.05 -13.32
N PRO A 57 7.49 -17.79 -14.35
CA PRO A 57 7.18 -16.82 -15.39
C PRO A 57 6.03 -17.25 -16.32
N GLU A 58 5.65 -18.54 -16.32
CA GLU A 58 4.55 -19.05 -17.16
C GLU A 58 3.18 -18.86 -16.47
N ASP A 59 3.15 -18.84 -15.13
CA ASP A 59 1.91 -18.62 -14.36
C ASP A 59 2.24 -17.94 -13.02
N THR A 60 2.26 -16.61 -13.04
CA THR A 60 2.55 -15.79 -11.85
C THR A 60 1.43 -15.87 -10.81
N SER A 61 0.22 -16.24 -11.21
CA SER A 61 -0.94 -16.33 -10.32
C SER A 61 -0.80 -17.36 -9.21
N GLU A 62 0.01 -18.41 -9.44
CA GLU A 62 0.27 -19.44 -8.45
C GLU A 62 1.03 -18.88 -7.23
N TYR A 63 1.96 -17.94 -7.45
CA TYR A 63 2.77 -17.36 -6.38
C TYR A 63 1.93 -16.66 -5.32
N TRP A 64 0.87 -15.98 -5.71
CA TRP A 64 -0.05 -15.30 -4.80
C TRP A 64 -0.77 -16.25 -3.83
N ASN A 65 -0.76 -17.55 -4.13
CA ASN A 65 -1.32 -18.61 -3.30
C ASN A 65 -0.24 -19.39 -2.51
N VAL A 66 1.02 -19.04 -2.67
CA VAL A 66 2.11 -19.65 -1.89
C VAL A 66 1.96 -19.24 -0.41
N HIS A 67 2.23 -20.20 0.46
CA HIS A 67 2.12 -20.04 1.91
C HIS A 67 3.52 -19.95 2.51
N VAL A 68 3.86 -18.81 3.09
CA VAL A 68 5.17 -18.54 3.71
C VAL A 68 4.94 -18.09 5.15
N ASP A 69 5.68 -18.66 6.09
CA ASP A 69 5.62 -18.31 7.53
C ASP A 69 4.20 -18.28 8.14
N GLY A 70 3.31 -19.13 7.64
CA GLY A 70 1.96 -19.30 8.17
C GLY A 70 0.91 -18.40 7.53
N ILE A 71 1.24 -17.59 6.52
CA ILE A 71 0.28 -16.75 5.78
C ILE A 71 0.48 -16.86 4.26
N TYR A 72 -0.57 -16.58 3.50
CA TYR A 72 -0.47 -16.49 2.03
C TYR A 72 0.23 -15.20 1.60
N ILE A 73 0.99 -15.25 0.51
CA ILE A 73 1.66 -14.09 -0.08
C ILE A 73 0.67 -12.93 -0.29
N ARG A 74 -0.51 -13.19 -0.87
CA ARG A 74 -1.56 -12.15 -1.03
C ARG A 74 -1.99 -11.48 0.27
N VAL A 75 -1.95 -12.19 1.39
CA VAL A 75 -2.29 -11.65 2.70
C VAL A 75 -1.14 -10.84 3.26
N ALA A 76 0.10 -11.29 3.06
CA ALA A 76 1.31 -10.55 3.43
C ALA A 76 1.37 -9.22 2.67
N ALA A 77 1.19 -9.24 1.35
CA ALA A 77 1.14 -8.05 0.49
C ALA A 77 0.06 -7.06 0.93
N ARG A 78 -1.16 -7.55 1.18
CA ARG A 78 -2.25 -6.70 1.68
C ARG A 78 -1.90 -6.04 3.01
N ASN A 79 -1.23 -6.76 3.91
CA ASN A 79 -0.81 -6.22 5.19
C ASN A 79 0.32 -5.20 5.02
N ALA A 80 1.30 -5.46 4.15
CA ALA A 80 2.39 -4.55 3.86
C ALA A 80 1.87 -3.21 3.30
N ALA A 81 1.00 -3.25 2.30
CA ALA A 81 0.44 -2.05 1.68
C ALA A 81 -0.26 -1.12 2.69
N ILE A 82 -1.11 -1.66 3.58
CA ILE A 82 -1.81 -0.82 4.56
C ILE A 82 -0.86 -0.32 5.66
N GLN A 83 0.15 -1.08 6.03
CA GLN A 83 1.14 -0.64 7.02
C GLN A 83 2.03 0.48 6.46
N MET A 84 2.43 0.42 5.18
CA MET A 84 3.12 1.51 4.51
C MET A 84 2.26 2.78 4.48
N ALA A 85 0.98 2.66 4.15
CA ALA A 85 0.06 3.80 4.13
C ALA A 85 -0.11 4.44 5.53
N ILE A 86 -0.24 3.63 6.58
CA ILE A 86 -0.34 4.11 7.98
C ILE A 86 0.97 4.79 8.41
N HIS A 87 2.12 4.19 8.06
CA HIS A 87 3.44 4.74 8.33
C HIS A 87 3.60 6.13 7.72
N ASP A 88 3.34 6.26 6.44
CA ASP A 88 3.51 7.53 5.71
C ASP A 88 2.49 8.57 6.17
N GLU A 89 1.26 8.17 6.47
CA GLU A 89 0.27 9.08 7.05
C GLU A 89 0.74 9.64 8.40
N LEU A 90 1.30 8.80 9.26
CA LEU A 90 1.80 9.22 10.57
C LEU A 90 2.89 10.28 10.43
N PHE A 91 3.92 10.02 9.61
CA PHE A 91 5.00 10.98 9.39
C PHE A 91 4.53 12.23 8.64
N TYR A 92 3.56 12.10 7.74
CA TYR A 92 2.92 13.24 7.08
C TYR A 92 2.19 14.15 8.07
N GLN A 93 1.45 13.59 9.04
CA GLN A 93 0.78 14.36 10.10
C GLN A 93 1.80 15.11 10.94
N MET A 94 2.87 14.44 11.37
CA MET A 94 3.95 15.07 12.15
C MET A 94 4.63 16.19 11.35
N ALA A 95 4.92 15.98 10.06
CA ALA A 95 5.47 17.02 9.19
C ALA A 95 4.54 18.23 9.09
N THR A 96 3.24 17.98 8.96
CA THR A 96 2.23 19.05 8.83
C THR A 96 2.08 19.84 10.12
N GLU A 97 2.07 19.18 11.26
CA GLU A 97 2.00 19.80 12.60
C GLU A 97 3.20 20.69 12.85
N GLU A 98 4.40 20.25 12.49
CA GLU A 98 5.63 21.05 12.59
C GLU A 98 5.84 22.02 11.42
N LYS A 99 4.90 22.11 10.48
CA LYS A 99 4.93 23.01 9.32
C LYS A 99 6.13 22.79 8.41
N ILE A 100 6.63 21.57 8.36
CA ILE A 100 7.66 21.16 7.42
C ILE A 100 7.09 21.23 6.00
N ARG A 101 7.91 21.62 5.03
CA ARG A 101 7.55 21.69 3.61
C ARG A 101 8.68 21.13 2.78
N LEU A 102 8.34 20.64 1.62
CA LEU A 102 9.34 20.29 0.60
C LEU A 102 10.01 21.58 0.11
N THR A 103 11.28 21.51 -0.22
CA THR A 103 11.99 22.55 -0.96
C THR A 103 11.59 22.50 -2.44
N SER A 104 11.88 23.54 -3.20
CA SER A 104 11.61 23.53 -4.66
C SER A 104 12.32 22.41 -5.41
N GLU A 105 13.50 21.97 -4.94
CA GLU A 105 14.25 20.85 -5.50
C GLU A 105 13.57 19.52 -5.19
N GLU A 106 13.09 19.33 -3.95
CA GLU A 106 12.34 18.13 -3.53
C GLU A 106 10.99 18.05 -4.23
N GLU A 107 10.28 19.18 -4.41
CA GLU A 107 9.04 19.25 -5.17
C GLU A 107 9.27 18.87 -6.64
N ALA A 108 10.33 19.36 -7.27
CA ALA A 108 10.69 19.01 -8.64
C ALA A 108 11.03 17.52 -8.76
N SER A 109 11.77 16.95 -7.80
CA SER A 109 12.09 15.52 -7.77
C SER A 109 10.82 14.66 -7.59
N CYS A 110 9.92 15.08 -6.70
CA CYS A 110 8.63 14.41 -6.50
C CYS A 110 7.77 14.45 -7.78
N GLN A 111 7.76 15.59 -8.48
CA GLN A 111 7.02 15.73 -9.75
C GLN A 111 7.57 14.81 -10.84
N LEU A 112 8.90 14.70 -10.98
CA LEU A 112 9.51 13.77 -11.94
C LEU A 112 9.19 12.32 -11.60
N ALA A 113 9.33 11.93 -10.33
CA ALA A 113 8.98 10.57 -9.89
C ALA A 113 7.50 10.25 -10.15
N TYR A 114 6.60 11.22 -9.95
CA TYR A 114 5.19 11.09 -10.29
C TYR A 114 4.97 10.91 -11.79
N GLU A 115 5.64 11.70 -12.65
CA GLU A 115 5.48 11.62 -14.11
C GLU A 115 5.92 10.26 -14.65
N ASP A 116 7.05 9.75 -14.17
CA ASP A 116 7.55 8.42 -14.52
C ASP A 116 6.57 7.33 -14.08
N PHE A 117 6.19 7.34 -12.80
CA PHE A 117 5.22 6.36 -12.26
C PHE A 117 3.88 6.40 -13.01
N TRP A 118 3.31 7.61 -13.23
CA TRP A 118 2.01 7.76 -13.88
C TRP A 118 2.02 7.30 -15.33
N SER A 119 3.13 7.50 -16.05
CA SER A 119 3.31 7.05 -17.43
C SER A 119 3.18 5.53 -17.52
N ASP A 120 3.92 4.79 -16.71
CA ASP A 120 3.92 3.33 -16.71
C ASP A 120 2.59 2.78 -16.18
N PHE A 121 2.08 3.39 -15.13
CA PHE A 121 0.83 3.03 -14.48
C PHE A 121 -0.39 3.12 -15.40
N THR A 122 -0.43 4.13 -16.27
CA THR A 122 -1.50 4.29 -17.27
C THR A 122 -1.29 3.41 -18.49
N ALA A 123 -0.06 3.21 -18.93
CA ALA A 123 0.26 2.35 -20.07
C ALA A 123 -0.23 0.91 -19.83
N ASP A 124 -0.13 0.42 -18.59
CA ASP A 124 -0.59 -0.90 -18.19
C ASP A 124 -2.09 -0.97 -17.85
N GLY A 125 -2.82 0.14 -17.95
CA GLY A 125 -4.25 0.23 -17.60
C GLY A 125 -4.54 0.06 -16.10
N LYS A 126 -3.52 0.15 -15.22
CA LYS A 126 -3.65 -0.02 -13.76
C LYS A 126 -4.50 1.09 -13.15
N ALA A 127 -4.36 2.33 -13.64
CA ALA A 127 -5.15 3.47 -13.19
C ALA A 127 -6.66 3.25 -13.38
N GLU A 128 -7.07 2.71 -14.54
CA GLU A 128 -8.48 2.41 -14.82
C GLU A 128 -9.01 1.29 -13.90
N ARG A 129 -8.22 0.26 -13.67
CA ARG A 129 -8.61 -0.85 -12.79
C ARG A 129 -8.80 -0.41 -11.35
N LEU A 130 -7.97 0.49 -10.86
CA LEU A 130 -8.12 1.11 -9.53
C LEU A 130 -9.22 2.18 -9.51
N GLY A 131 -9.52 2.82 -10.64
CA GLY A 131 -10.48 3.92 -10.74
C GLY A 131 -9.93 5.25 -10.22
N VAL A 132 -8.62 5.40 -10.13
CA VAL A 132 -7.96 6.60 -9.61
C VAL A 132 -7.58 7.58 -10.71
N THR A 133 -7.48 8.85 -10.36
CA THR A 133 -7.08 9.94 -11.24
C THR A 133 -5.59 10.27 -11.07
N ALA A 134 -5.05 11.01 -12.04
CA ALA A 134 -3.72 11.59 -11.98
C ALA A 134 -3.50 12.44 -10.72
N GLU A 135 -4.55 13.16 -10.28
CA GLU A 135 -4.49 14.00 -9.10
C GLU A 135 -4.43 13.17 -7.80
N ASP A 136 -5.18 12.07 -7.73
CA ASP A 136 -5.15 11.16 -6.57
C ASP A 136 -3.73 10.63 -6.33
N ILE A 137 -3.08 10.13 -7.39
CA ILE A 137 -1.71 9.59 -7.29
C ILE A 137 -0.69 10.69 -7.00
N ARG A 138 -0.81 11.85 -7.66
CA ARG A 138 0.09 13.00 -7.38
C ARG A 138 0.01 13.43 -5.92
N ASN A 139 -1.20 13.54 -5.38
CA ASN A 139 -1.40 13.93 -3.99
C ASN A 139 -0.82 12.88 -3.03
N CYS A 140 -1.00 11.59 -3.31
CA CYS A 140 -0.41 10.51 -2.51
C CYS A 140 1.11 10.61 -2.52
N MET A 141 1.74 10.73 -3.68
CA MET A 141 3.20 10.80 -3.79
C MET A 141 3.79 12.06 -3.14
N TYR A 142 3.09 13.20 -3.22
CA TYR A 142 3.50 14.42 -2.51
C TYR A 142 3.47 14.21 -0.98
N ARG A 143 2.42 13.61 -0.46
CA ARG A 143 2.30 13.30 0.99
C ARG A 143 3.39 12.33 1.42
N MET A 144 3.66 11.30 0.63
CA MET A 144 4.73 10.33 0.86
C MET A 144 6.11 11.03 0.88
N ALA A 145 6.40 11.91 -0.08
CA ALA A 145 7.67 12.66 -0.11
C ALA A 145 7.85 13.53 1.15
N LEU A 146 6.78 14.17 1.62
CA LEU A 146 6.82 14.97 2.85
C LEU A 146 6.98 14.07 4.09
N ALA A 147 6.34 12.91 4.13
CA ALA A 147 6.49 11.91 5.18
C ALA A 147 7.94 11.41 5.27
N GLN A 148 8.55 11.04 4.15
CA GLN A 148 9.94 10.59 4.06
C GLN A 148 10.93 11.67 4.51
N LYS A 149 10.67 12.93 4.15
CA LYS A 149 11.45 14.07 4.66
C LYS A 149 11.37 14.15 6.18
N TYR A 150 10.18 14.05 6.74
CA TYR A 150 10.01 14.10 8.19
C TYR A 150 10.61 12.88 8.88
N GLN A 151 10.48 11.68 8.31
CA GLN A 151 11.15 10.48 8.81
C GLN A 151 12.67 10.69 8.93
N SER A 152 13.30 11.37 7.96
CA SER A 152 14.72 11.72 8.02
C SER A 152 15.03 12.67 9.17
N ILE A 153 14.17 13.66 9.40
CA ILE A 153 14.30 14.60 10.54
C ILE A 153 14.12 13.84 11.86
N TYR A 154 13.11 12.99 11.94
CA TYR A 154 12.82 12.20 13.13
C TYR A 154 13.98 11.25 13.49
N ALA A 155 14.54 10.55 12.48
CA ALA A 155 15.71 9.69 12.69
C ALA A 155 16.91 10.46 13.26
N GLN A 156 17.18 11.67 12.75
CA GLN A 156 18.22 12.55 13.28
C GLN A 156 17.94 12.98 14.73
N LEU A 157 16.70 13.32 15.06
CA LEU A 157 16.31 13.71 16.42
C LEU A 157 16.44 12.55 17.42
N GLN A 158 16.23 11.33 16.96
CA GLN A 158 16.37 10.10 17.76
C GLN A 158 17.81 9.57 17.80
N ASP A 159 18.75 10.17 17.05
CA ASP A 159 20.13 9.70 16.87
C ASP A 159 20.20 8.24 16.38
N VAL A 160 19.40 7.90 15.37
CA VAL A 160 19.30 6.58 14.75
C VAL A 160 19.44 6.65 13.23
N ALA A 161 19.70 5.51 12.59
CA ALA A 161 19.67 5.40 11.14
C ALA A 161 18.23 5.53 10.61
N TYR A 162 18.09 6.08 9.39
CA TYR A 162 16.78 6.28 8.72
C TYR A 162 15.96 5.00 8.68
N GLU A 163 16.60 3.88 8.33
CA GLU A 163 15.96 2.57 8.16
C GLU A 163 15.33 2.06 9.46
N GLN A 164 15.84 2.47 10.62
CA GLN A 164 15.26 2.08 11.92
C GLN A 164 13.90 2.73 12.19
N CYS A 165 13.53 3.74 11.40
CA CYS A 165 12.22 4.38 11.41
C CYS A 165 11.24 3.79 10.37
N ASN A 166 11.63 2.78 9.59
CA ASN A 166 10.73 2.09 8.68
C ASN A 166 9.67 1.27 9.44
N TYR A 167 8.52 1.02 8.82
CA TYR A 167 7.50 0.18 9.43
C TYR A 167 8.08 -1.22 9.75
N GLY A 168 7.68 -1.77 10.89
CA GLY A 168 8.20 -3.04 11.40
C GLY A 168 9.50 -2.92 12.20
N GLU A 169 10.22 -1.79 12.13
CA GLU A 169 11.43 -1.56 12.89
C GLU A 169 11.15 -1.03 14.31
N ALA A 170 12.04 -1.31 15.24
CA ALA A 170 11.80 -1.10 16.67
C ALA A 170 11.52 0.36 17.06
N VAL A 171 12.17 1.32 16.38
CA VAL A 171 11.97 2.76 16.63
C VAL A 171 10.58 3.18 16.19
N TYR A 172 10.18 2.79 14.98
CA TYR A 172 8.83 3.05 14.47
C TYR A 172 7.75 2.37 15.32
N GLU A 173 7.95 1.09 15.69
CA GLU A 173 7.01 0.35 16.53
C GLU A 173 6.84 1.02 17.92
N THR A 174 7.86 1.69 18.42
CA THR A 174 7.78 2.46 19.66
C THR A 174 6.96 3.73 19.47
N LEU A 175 7.21 4.47 18.39
CA LEU A 175 6.42 5.64 18.01
C LEU A 175 4.95 5.27 17.79
N LEU A 176 4.68 4.19 17.07
CA LEU A 176 3.32 3.74 16.73
C LEU A 176 2.48 3.39 17.97
N LYS A 177 3.10 2.89 19.06
CA LYS A 177 2.39 2.59 20.31
C LYS A 177 1.82 3.82 21.01
N GLU A 178 2.35 4.99 20.71
CA GLU A 178 1.88 6.28 21.23
C GLU A 178 0.74 6.87 20.39
N GLN A 179 0.45 6.24 19.25
CA GLN A 179 -0.55 6.71 18.30
C GLN A 179 -1.83 5.90 18.36
N THR A 180 -2.90 6.49 17.83
CA THR A 180 -4.19 5.79 17.69
C THR A 180 -4.41 5.45 16.23
N TYR A 181 -4.50 4.16 15.90
CA TYR A 181 -4.85 3.74 14.55
C TYR A 181 -5.77 2.51 14.55
N SER A 182 -6.51 2.35 13.48
CA SER A 182 -7.34 1.17 13.25
C SER A 182 -7.44 0.84 11.75
N ILE A 183 -7.52 -0.44 11.44
CA ILE A 183 -7.76 -0.93 10.07
C ILE A 183 -9.20 -1.42 10.00
N ASN A 184 -9.95 -0.93 9.02
CA ASN A 184 -11.30 -1.39 8.74
C ASN A 184 -11.26 -2.76 8.05
N LYS A 185 -11.33 -3.82 8.84
CA LYS A 185 -11.24 -5.20 8.33
C LYS A 185 -12.40 -5.59 7.41
N ASP A 186 -13.54 -4.91 7.49
CA ASP A 186 -14.69 -5.18 6.64
C ASP A 186 -14.54 -4.59 5.22
N VAL A 187 -13.73 -3.57 5.07
CA VAL A 187 -13.34 -2.99 3.78
C VAL A 187 -12.02 -3.59 3.32
N TRP A 188 -10.95 -3.38 4.08
CA TRP A 188 -9.60 -3.78 3.70
C TRP A 188 -9.44 -5.30 3.51
N GLY A 189 -10.08 -6.10 4.35
CA GLY A 189 -10.08 -7.56 4.25
C GLY A 189 -10.73 -8.13 2.97
N ARG A 190 -11.44 -7.30 2.20
CA ARG A 190 -12.10 -7.66 0.94
C ARG A 190 -11.32 -7.24 -0.31
N VAL A 191 -10.24 -6.47 -0.15
CA VAL A 191 -9.34 -6.11 -1.25
C VAL A 191 -8.61 -7.36 -1.72
N ASP A 192 -8.77 -7.69 -2.99
CA ASP A 192 -8.29 -8.94 -3.60
C ASP A 192 -6.88 -8.78 -4.18
N PHE A 193 -5.90 -8.66 -3.30
CA PHE A 193 -4.49 -8.54 -3.69
C PHE A 193 -4.06 -9.66 -4.64
N GLY A 194 -3.31 -9.27 -5.68
CA GLY A 194 -2.96 -10.10 -6.83
C GLY A 194 -3.98 -10.03 -7.95
N ASN A 195 -5.09 -9.28 -7.80
CA ASN A 195 -6.11 -9.12 -8.83
C ASN A 195 -6.71 -7.70 -8.88
N VAL A 196 -6.13 -6.71 -8.19
CA VAL A 196 -6.62 -5.33 -8.21
C VAL A 196 -6.09 -4.62 -9.46
N THR A 197 -4.78 -4.63 -9.65
CA THR A 197 -4.11 -4.01 -10.81
C THR A 197 -3.57 -5.02 -11.80
N LEU A 198 -3.47 -6.28 -11.43
CA LEU A 198 -2.94 -7.36 -12.25
C LEU A 198 -4.04 -8.11 -13.01
N MET A 199 -3.70 -8.59 -14.18
CA MET A 199 -4.56 -9.46 -14.99
C MET A 199 -3.83 -10.78 -15.21
N HIS A 200 -4.17 -11.78 -14.42
CA HIS A 200 -3.72 -13.14 -14.69
C HIS A 200 -4.63 -13.77 -15.76
N GLU A 201 -4.06 -14.20 -16.88
CA GLU A 201 -4.80 -15.03 -17.83
C GLU A 201 -5.30 -16.28 -17.10
N LYS A 202 -6.59 -16.52 -17.12
CA LYS A 202 -7.11 -17.78 -16.63
C LYS A 202 -6.53 -18.87 -17.53
N SER A 203 -5.63 -19.69 -17.00
CA SER A 203 -5.27 -20.95 -17.64
C SER A 203 -6.56 -21.67 -17.99
N GLY A 204 -6.75 -21.95 -19.31
CA GLY A 204 -8.01 -22.29 -19.91
C GLY A 204 -8.83 -23.30 -19.11
N ASP A 205 -10.06 -22.93 -18.87
CA ASP A 205 -11.11 -23.87 -18.50
C ASP A 205 -11.30 -24.84 -19.68
N ASP A 206 -10.63 -25.99 -19.58
CA ASP A 206 -10.89 -27.13 -20.44
C ASP A 206 -12.28 -27.69 -20.14
N SER A 207 -13.30 -26.91 -20.48
CA SER A 207 -14.66 -27.45 -20.66
C SER A 207 -14.79 -28.09 -22.02
N GLN A 208 -14.16 -29.27 -22.20
CA GLN A 208 -14.52 -30.25 -23.20
C GLN A 208 -14.82 -31.60 -22.51
N ASN A 209 -16.06 -31.83 -22.23
CA ASN A 209 -16.87 -33.03 -22.47
C ASN A 209 -18.01 -33.15 -21.48
#